data_3e9e1d27e1ca3c141109d42387c1d50a
#
_entry.id   3e9e1d27e1ca3c141109d42387c1d50a
#
_cell.length_a   1.000
_cell.length_b   1.000
_cell.length_c   1.000
_cell.angle_alpha   90.00
_cell.angle_beta   90.00
_cell.angle_gamma   90.00
#
_symmetry.space_group_name_H-M   'P 1'
#
loop_
_entity.id
_entity.type
_entity.pdbx_description
1 polymer ?
#
loop_
_entity_poly.entity_id
_entity_poly.type
_entity_poly.pdbx_seq_one_letter_code
_entity_poly.pdbx_strand_id
1 'polypeptide(L)'
;MTRFLICSFALVLLYPAGIDMYLVGLPRIAADLQASEAQLHIAFSVYLAGMATAMLFAGKVADQSGRKPVAIVGALIFIFASALCSFAESGTPFLVGRFIQGVGAGCCYVVAFAILRDTLDDRRRAKVLSLLNGITCIVPVLAPVMGHLIMLKYPWQSLFYTMMGMGVAVCLLSVFVLRESRPATFMATMEKNHTTESLVNRFFLSRLAI
;
A
#
# COMPACT_ATOMS: atom_id res chain seq x y z
N MET A 1 -0.46 18.17 -12.36
CA MET A 1 0.83 17.66 -11.91
C MET A 1 0.93 17.61 -10.39
N THR A 2 0.77 18.69 -9.68
CA THR A 2 0.84 18.74 -8.19
C THR A 2 -0.07 17.72 -7.48
N ARG A 3 -1.28 17.48 -7.99
CA ARG A 3 -2.24 16.50 -7.41
C ARG A 3 -1.70 15.07 -7.40
N PHE A 4 -1.06 14.63 -8.48
CA PHE A 4 -0.46 13.29 -8.55
C PHE A 4 0.71 13.15 -7.59
N LEU A 5 1.53 14.19 -7.44
CA LEU A 5 2.62 14.21 -6.48
C LEU A 5 2.11 14.07 -5.04
N ILE A 6 1.12 14.88 -4.64
CA ILE A 6 0.55 14.83 -3.29
C ILE A 6 -0.01 13.42 -3.00
N CYS A 7 -0.78 12.84 -3.95
CA CYS A 7 -1.32 11.49 -3.77
C CYS A 7 -0.20 10.45 -3.66
N SER A 8 0.83 10.50 -4.53
CA SER A 8 1.94 9.56 -4.47
C SER A 8 2.72 9.65 -3.17
N PHE A 9 2.98 10.88 -2.68
CA PHE A 9 3.62 11.07 -1.37
C PHE A 9 2.79 10.50 -0.23
N ALA A 10 1.48 10.78 -0.21
CA ALA A 10 0.58 10.28 0.81
C ALA A 10 0.49 8.74 0.80
N LEU A 11 0.42 8.11 -0.37
CA LEU A 11 0.41 6.66 -0.54
C LEU A 11 1.69 6.00 -0.01
N VAL A 12 2.87 6.60 -0.29
CA VAL A 12 4.16 6.06 0.16
C VAL A 12 4.29 6.13 1.68
N LEU A 13 3.75 7.17 2.33
CA LEU A 13 3.87 7.38 3.79
C LEU A 13 3.20 6.27 4.63
N LEU A 14 2.20 5.56 4.09
CA LEU A 14 1.57 4.45 4.82
C LEU A 14 2.54 3.33 5.17
N TYR A 15 3.51 3.06 4.29
CA TYR A 15 4.50 2.01 4.49
C TYR A 15 5.38 2.24 5.75
N PRO A 16 6.17 3.32 5.83
CA PRO A 16 7.02 3.53 6.99
C PRO A 16 6.23 3.85 8.26
N ALA A 17 5.09 4.55 8.17
CA ALA A 17 4.23 4.77 9.32
C ALA A 17 3.73 3.45 9.92
N GLY A 18 3.32 2.49 9.07
CA GLY A 18 2.90 1.16 9.51
C GLY A 18 4.01 0.34 10.16
N ILE A 19 5.28 0.60 9.85
CA ILE A 19 6.43 -0.09 10.44
C ILE A 19 6.88 0.56 11.74
N ASP A 20 7.07 1.86 11.73
CA ASP A 20 7.89 2.52 12.77
C ASP A 20 7.05 3.00 13.96
N MET A 21 5.78 3.38 13.73
CA MET A 21 4.94 3.89 14.81
C MET A 21 4.65 2.87 15.92
N TYR A 22 4.44 1.58 15.57
CA TYR A 22 4.06 0.58 16.58
C TYR A 22 5.25 0.09 17.42
N LEU A 23 6.49 0.27 16.94
CA LEU A 23 7.70 -0.21 17.62
C LEU A 23 7.79 0.32 19.05
N VAL A 24 7.39 1.57 19.30
CA VAL A 24 7.38 2.18 20.62
C VAL A 24 6.36 1.50 21.55
N GLY A 25 5.28 0.95 20.98
CA GLY A 25 4.24 0.24 21.72
C GLY A 25 4.59 -1.21 22.08
N LEU A 26 5.63 -1.79 21.48
CA LEU A 26 5.96 -3.22 21.62
C LEU A 26 5.91 -3.76 23.05
N PRO A 27 6.53 -3.13 24.07
CA PRO A 27 6.49 -3.66 25.44
C PRO A 27 5.07 -3.71 26.02
N ARG A 28 4.24 -2.70 25.75
CA ARG A 28 2.84 -2.68 26.21
C ARG A 28 1.97 -3.65 25.45
N ILE A 29 2.16 -3.76 24.14
CA ILE A 29 1.47 -4.73 23.28
C ILE A 29 1.80 -6.16 23.74
N ALA A 30 3.08 -6.44 24.09
CA ALA A 30 3.50 -7.74 24.62
C ALA A 30 2.75 -8.11 25.89
N ALA A 31 2.70 -7.17 26.84
CA ALA A 31 2.05 -7.37 28.13
C ALA A 31 0.53 -7.62 27.96
N ASP A 32 -0.14 -6.76 27.19
CA ASP A 32 -1.60 -6.82 27.01
C ASP A 32 -2.06 -8.06 26.23
N LEU A 33 -1.32 -8.43 25.18
CA LEU A 33 -1.65 -9.61 24.35
C LEU A 33 -1.10 -10.93 24.92
N GLN A 34 -0.39 -10.89 26.06
CA GLN A 34 0.30 -12.04 26.66
C GLN A 34 1.19 -12.76 25.61
N ALA A 35 1.77 -11.99 24.71
CA ALA A 35 2.60 -12.46 23.62
C ALA A 35 4.08 -12.40 24.01
N SER A 36 4.87 -13.39 23.58
CA SER A 36 6.31 -13.34 23.77
C SER A 36 6.94 -12.20 22.96
N GLU A 37 8.06 -11.64 23.43
CA GLU A 37 8.81 -10.63 22.67
C GLU A 37 9.18 -11.15 21.28
N ALA A 38 9.53 -12.45 21.17
CA ALA A 38 9.82 -13.09 19.89
C ALA A 38 8.62 -13.04 18.91
N GLN A 39 7.39 -13.25 19.39
CA GLN A 39 6.19 -13.12 18.55
C GLN A 39 5.98 -11.70 18.03
N LEU A 40 6.30 -10.68 18.84
CA LEU A 40 6.14 -9.30 18.42
C LEU A 40 7.26 -8.84 17.47
N HIS A 41 8.48 -9.36 17.63
CA HIS A 41 9.53 -9.14 16.62
C HIS A 41 9.18 -9.76 15.26
N ILE A 42 8.49 -10.91 15.27
CA ILE A 42 7.95 -11.52 14.05
C ILE A 42 6.89 -10.60 13.39
N ALA A 43 6.16 -9.79 14.14
CA ALA A 43 5.14 -8.87 13.58
C ALA A 43 5.71 -7.88 12.55
N PHE A 44 6.96 -7.45 12.74
CA PHE A 44 7.69 -6.65 11.75
C PHE A 44 7.91 -7.44 10.45
N SER A 45 8.45 -8.64 10.57
CA SER A 45 8.74 -9.52 9.42
C SER A 45 7.46 -9.94 8.69
N VAL A 46 6.38 -10.20 9.42
CA VAL A 46 5.06 -10.56 8.87
C VAL A 46 4.46 -9.39 8.07
N TYR A 47 4.59 -8.17 8.58
CA TYR A 47 4.17 -6.98 7.83
C TYR A 47 4.95 -6.83 6.52
N LEU A 48 6.29 -6.99 6.55
CA LEU A 48 7.12 -6.95 5.35
C LEU A 48 6.79 -8.09 4.37
N ALA A 49 6.49 -9.29 4.87
CA ALA A 49 6.06 -10.41 4.03
C ALA A 49 4.74 -10.11 3.32
N GLY A 50 3.76 -9.51 4.01
CA GLY A 50 2.52 -9.03 3.41
C GLY A 50 2.77 -7.99 2.32
N MET A 51 3.64 -7.02 2.60
CA MET A 51 4.04 -6.00 1.65
C MET A 51 4.73 -6.60 0.41
N ALA A 52 5.69 -7.49 0.60
CA ALA A 52 6.39 -8.17 -0.49
C ALA A 52 5.41 -8.98 -1.36
N THR A 53 4.48 -9.70 -0.74
CA THR A 53 3.42 -10.44 -1.43
C THR A 53 2.58 -9.50 -2.31
N ALA A 54 2.14 -8.36 -1.76
CA ALA A 54 1.39 -7.37 -2.52
C ALA A 54 2.19 -6.81 -3.70
N MET A 55 3.49 -6.52 -3.49
CA MET A 55 4.35 -5.96 -4.54
C MET A 55 4.47 -6.86 -5.76
N LEU A 56 4.43 -8.19 -5.59
CA LEU A 56 4.50 -9.15 -6.71
C LEU A 56 3.28 -9.06 -7.64
N PHE A 57 2.11 -8.75 -7.10
CA PHE A 57 0.85 -8.81 -7.85
C PHE A 57 0.23 -7.43 -8.13
N ALA A 58 0.39 -6.48 -7.20
CA ALA A 58 -0.26 -5.17 -7.28
C ALA A 58 0.14 -4.37 -8.53
N GLY A 59 1.37 -4.52 -9.00
CA GLY A 59 1.82 -3.87 -10.24
C GLY A 59 1.01 -4.33 -11.45
N LYS A 60 0.89 -5.64 -11.65
CA LYS A 60 0.10 -6.23 -12.74
C LYS A 60 -1.38 -5.87 -12.63
N VAL A 61 -1.94 -5.95 -11.43
CA VAL A 61 -3.34 -5.57 -11.19
C VAL A 61 -3.56 -4.08 -11.49
N ALA A 62 -2.64 -3.21 -11.07
CA ALA A 62 -2.72 -1.78 -11.33
C ALA A 62 -2.56 -1.43 -12.82
N ASP A 63 -1.80 -2.21 -13.58
CA ASP A 63 -1.69 -2.07 -15.03
C ASP A 63 -3.01 -2.45 -15.73
N GLN A 64 -3.70 -3.49 -15.25
CA GLN A 64 -4.95 -4.00 -15.82
C GLN A 64 -6.19 -3.20 -15.39
N SER A 65 -6.35 -3.00 -14.07
CA SER A 65 -7.55 -2.39 -13.48
C SER A 65 -7.47 -0.87 -13.35
N GLY A 66 -6.26 -0.30 -13.45
CA GLY A 66 -6.00 1.13 -13.25
C GLY A 66 -5.32 1.43 -11.92
N ARG A 67 -4.69 2.60 -11.85
CA ARG A 67 -3.94 3.04 -10.66
C ARG A 67 -4.87 3.42 -9.51
N LYS A 68 -5.94 4.15 -9.81
CA LYS A 68 -6.89 4.66 -8.82
C LYS A 68 -7.62 3.55 -8.05
N PRO A 69 -8.23 2.54 -8.67
CA PRO A 69 -8.89 1.45 -7.94
C PRO A 69 -7.96 0.71 -6.99
N VAL A 70 -6.73 0.40 -7.43
CA VAL A 70 -5.76 -0.33 -6.61
C VAL A 70 -5.28 0.51 -5.42
N ALA A 71 -5.10 1.84 -5.60
CA ALA A 71 -4.79 2.75 -4.50
C ALA A 71 -5.91 2.76 -3.44
N ILE A 72 -7.18 2.84 -3.87
CA ILE A 72 -8.33 2.85 -2.97
C ILE A 72 -8.45 1.52 -2.22
N VAL A 73 -8.39 0.39 -2.94
CA VAL A 73 -8.46 -0.95 -2.32
C VAL A 73 -7.31 -1.16 -1.34
N GLY A 74 -6.08 -0.79 -1.71
CA GLY A 74 -4.92 -0.87 -0.83
C GLY A 74 -5.09 -0.05 0.45
N ALA A 75 -5.60 1.19 0.34
CA ALA A 75 -5.90 2.03 1.50
C ALA A 75 -7.01 1.43 2.37
N LEU A 76 -8.07 0.89 1.79
CA LEU A 76 -9.15 0.22 2.54
C LEU A 76 -8.65 -1.03 3.27
N ILE A 77 -7.80 -1.85 2.63
CA ILE A 77 -7.16 -3.00 3.27
C ILE A 77 -6.32 -2.53 4.46
N PHE A 78 -5.53 -1.46 4.31
CA PHE A 78 -4.70 -0.90 5.38
C PHE A 78 -5.55 -0.38 6.56
N ILE A 79 -6.67 0.30 6.29
CA ILE A 79 -7.62 0.79 7.30
C ILE A 79 -8.21 -0.38 8.08
N PHE A 80 -8.75 -1.36 7.38
CA PHE A 80 -9.38 -2.55 7.99
C PHE A 80 -8.38 -3.34 8.84
N ALA A 81 -7.17 -3.56 8.32
CA ALA A 81 -6.12 -4.27 9.04
C ALA A 81 -5.62 -3.50 10.27
N SER A 82 -5.55 -2.16 10.19
CA SER A 82 -5.23 -1.33 11.36
C SER A 82 -6.31 -1.45 12.44
N ALA A 83 -7.60 -1.50 12.05
CA ALA A 83 -8.67 -1.78 12.99
C ALA A 83 -8.53 -3.19 13.60
N LEU A 84 -8.27 -4.23 12.81
CA LEU A 84 -8.03 -5.59 13.31
C LEU A 84 -6.90 -5.63 14.35
N CYS A 85 -5.79 -4.94 14.09
CA CYS A 85 -4.68 -4.87 15.04
C CYS A 85 -5.09 -4.17 16.34
N SER A 86 -5.92 -3.12 16.29
CA SER A 86 -6.36 -2.38 17.47
C SER A 86 -7.32 -3.18 18.37
N PHE A 87 -8.07 -4.11 17.79
CA PHE A 87 -9.01 -4.99 18.52
C PHE A 87 -8.45 -6.38 18.80
N ALA A 88 -7.16 -6.62 18.53
CA ALA A 88 -6.55 -7.92 18.79
C ALA A 88 -6.47 -8.19 20.31
N GLU A 89 -6.93 -9.35 20.73
CA GLU A 89 -6.90 -9.82 22.11
C GLU A 89 -5.76 -10.83 22.38
N SER A 90 -5.04 -11.23 21.31
CA SER A 90 -3.92 -12.17 21.41
C SER A 90 -2.93 -11.96 20.27
N GLY A 91 -1.73 -12.57 20.38
CA GLY A 91 -0.65 -12.42 19.40
C GLY A 91 -1.01 -12.89 17.99
N THR A 92 -1.77 -13.98 17.85
CA THR A 92 -2.10 -14.54 16.52
C THR A 92 -3.00 -13.62 15.67
N PRO A 93 -4.18 -13.14 16.13
CA PRO A 93 -4.97 -12.16 15.39
C PRO A 93 -4.18 -10.89 15.08
N PHE A 94 -3.32 -10.44 16.01
CA PHE A 94 -2.44 -9.30 15.78
C PHE A 94 -1.50 -9.53 14.60
N LEU A 95 -0.83 -10.70 14.53
CA LEU A 95 0.07 -11.04 13.43
C LEU A 95 -0.67 -11.12 12.09
N VAL A 96 -1.88 -11.70 12.06
CA VAL A 96 -2.73 -11.73 10.86
C VAL A 96 -3.08 -10.31 10.42
N GLY A 97 -3.47 -9.44 11.35
CA GLY A 97 -3.72 -8.03 11.07
C GLY A 97 -2.49 -7.33 10.48
N ARG A 98 -1.29 -7.62 11.01
CA ARG A 98 -0.03 -7.07 10.51
C ARG A 98 0.28 -7.52 9.07
N PHE A 99 0.04 -8.78 8.75
CA PHE A 99 0.21 -9.28 7.37
C PHE A 99 -0.72 -8.53 6.40
N ILE A 100 -2.02 -8.47 6.73
CA ILE A 100 -3.02 -7.79 5.89
C ILE A 100 -2.71 -6.30 5.76
N GLN A 101 -2.24 -5.65 6.84
CA GLN A 101 -1.83 -4.26 6.84
C GLN A 101 -0.64 -4.04 5.89
N GLY A 102 0.34 -4.95 5.89
CA GLY A 102 1.45 -4.96 4.95
C GLY A 102 0.99 -5.08 3.50
N VAL A 103 0.00 -5.95 3.21
CA VAL A 103 -0.60 -6.08 1.86
C VAL A 103 -1.19 -4.73 1.42
N GLY A 104 -1.97 -4.07 2.26
CA GLY A 104 -2.54 -2.75 1.95
C GLY A 104 -1.48 -1.69 1.66
N ALA A 105 -0.46 -1.60 2.51
CA ALA A 105 0.66 -0.67 2.33
C ALA A 105 1.45 -0.96 1.04
N GLY A 106 1.69 -2.23 0.73
CA GLY A 106 2.39 -2.66 -0.48
C GLY A 106 1.65 -2.28 -1.76
N CYS A 107 0.33 -2.45 -1.79
CA CYS A 107 -0.51 -1.98 -2.91
C CYS A 107 -0.36 -0.46 -3.11
N CYS A 108 -0.49 0.32 -2.04
CA CYS A 108 -0.35 1.77 -2.08
C CYS A 108 1.05 2.19 -2.55
N TYR A 109 2.09 1.53 -2.05
CA TYR A 109 3.48 1.81 -2.41
C TYR A 109 3.74 1.59 -3.91
N VAL A 110 3.36 0.42 -4.44
CA VAL A 110 3.55 0.11 -5.87
C VAL A 110 2.81 1.10 -6.76
N VAL A 111 1.57 1.43 -6.42
CA VAL A 111 0.76 2.37 -7.19
C VAL A 111 1.36 3.78 -7.17
N ALA A 112 1.90 4.23 -6.04
CA ALA A 112 2.55 5.53 -5.96
C ALA A 112 3.70 5.67 -6.96
N PHE A 113 4.58 4.66 -7.03
CA PHE A 113 5.69 4.64 -7.99
C PHE A 113 5.21 4.50 -9.44
N ALA A 114 4.14 3.72 -9.67
CA ALA A 114 3.53 3.59 -10.99
C ALA A 114 2.98 4.94 -11.49
N ILE A 115 2.26 5.69 -10.64
CA ILE A 115 1.76 7.03 -10.96
C ILE A 115 2.90 7.97 -11.34
N LEU A 116 4.00 7.98 -10.57
CA LEU A 116 5.16 8.83 -10.85
C LEU A 116 5.84 8.46 -12.18
N ARG A 117 5.91 7.16 -12.48
CA ARG A 117 6.44 6.67 -13.76
C ARG A 117 5.58 7.10 -14.94
N ASP A 118 4.27 7.05 -14.79
CA ASP A 118 3.31 7.32 -15.87
C ASP A 118 3.09 8.83 -16.12
N THR A 119 3.39 9.69 -15.12
CA THR A 119 3.08 11.12 -15.17
C THR A 119 4.28 12.05 -15.31
N LEU A 120 5.49 11.54 -15.08
CA LEU A 120 6.72 12.35 -15.06
C LEU A 120 7.71 11.90 -16.14
N ASP A 121 8.35 12.87 -16.78
CA ASP A 121 9.55 12.68 -17.60
C ASP A 121 10.73 12.20 -16.73
N ASP A 122 11.71 11.53 -17.32
CA ASP A 122 12.82 10.88 -16.61
C ASP A 122 13.57 11.82 -15.66
N ARG A 123 13.84 13.06 -16.10
CA ARG A 123 14.57 14.05 -15.30
C ARG A 123 13.79 14.50 -14.07
N ARG A 124 12.48 14.74 -14.20
CA ARG A 124 11.60 15.12 -13.09
C ARG A 124 11.35 13.95 -12.17
N ARG A 125 11.16 12.76 -12.75
CA ARG A 125 10.97 11.50 -11.99
C ARG A 125 12.16 11.25 -11.07
N ALA A 126 13.41 11.38 -11.56
CA ALA A 126 14.59 11.20 -10.74
C ALA A 126 14.62 12.17 -9.53
N LYS A 127 14.28 13.47 -9.73
CA LYS A 127 14.19 14.44 -8.64
C LYS A 127 13.12 14.09 -7.61
N VAL A 128 11.92 13.68 -8.07
CA VAL A 128 10.81 13.34 -7.19
C VAL A 128 11.10 12.05 -6.41
N LEU A 129 11.71 11.05 -7.05
CA LEU A 129 12.15 9.82 -6.38
C LEU A 129 13.21 10.11 -5.31
N SER A 130 14.17 10.99 -5.58
CA SER A 130 15.17 11.42 -4.60
C SER A 130 14.51 12.11 -3.40
N LEU A 131 13.50 12.96 -3.63
CA LEU A 131 12.75 13.62 -2.56
C LEU A 131 11.92 12.61 -1.75
N LEU A 132 11.25 11.65 -2.41
CA LEU A 132 10.53 10.56 -1.75
C LEU A 132 11.46 9.73 -0.85
N ASN A 133 12.62 9.34 -1.36
CA ASN A 133 13.60 8.60 -0.58
C ASN A 133 14.08 9.43 0.64
N GLY A 134 14.30 10.72 0.48
CA GLY A 134 14.62 11.60 1.60
C GLY A 134 13.52 11.62 2.66
N ILE A 135 12.26 11.73 2.26
CA ILE A 135 11.12 11.72 3.18
C ILE A 135 10.99 10.35 3.86
N THR A 136 11.13 9.25 3.13
CA THR A 136 11.06 7.91 3.73
C THR A 136 12.19 7.63 4.72
N CYS A 137 13.33 8.31 4.62
CA CYS A 137 14.41 8.26 5.62
C CYS A 137 14.07 9.09 6.89
N ILE A 138 13.25 10.14 6.77
CA ILE A 138 12.87 10.99 7.90
C ILE A 138 11.75 10.34 8.74
N VAL A 139 10.83 9.62 8.10
CA VAL A 139 9.68 9.00 8.78
C VAL A 139 10.09 8.03 9.90
N PRO A 140 11.09 7.14 9.75
CA PRO A 140 11.55 6.28 10.83
C PRO A 140 12.07 7.03 12.07
N VAL A 141 12.47 8.28 11.93
CA VAL A 141 12.87 9.14 13.05
C VAL A 141 11.66 9.79 13.70
N LEU A 142 10.72 10.27 12.89
CA LEU A 142 9.54 11.00 13.38
C LEU A 142 8.43 10.08 13.90
N ALA A 143 8.22 8.93 13.26
CA ALA A 143 7.14 8.02 13.62
C ALA A 143 7.22 7.47 15.05
N PRO A 144 8.39 7.03 15.57
CA PRO A 144 8.53 6.65 16.96
C PRO A 144 8.27 7.80 17.92
N VAL A 145 8.72 9.03 17.60
CA VAL A 145 8.47 10.22 18.41
C VAL A 145 6.98 10.49 18.50
N MET A 146 6.28 10.48 17.38
CA MET A 146 4.82 10.63 17.34
C MET A 146 4.13 9.52 18.13
N GLY A 147 4.55 8.27 17.93
CA GLY A 147 4.04 7.12 18.67
C GLY A 147 4.22 7.28 20.19
N HIS A 148 5.40 7.71 20.63
CA HIS A 148 5.69 7.97 22.05
C HIS A 148 4.77 9.05 22.62
N LEU A 149 4.62 10.18 21.93
CA LEU A 149 3.74 11.28 22.36
C LEU A 149 2.29 10.85 22.51
N ILE A 150 1.79 10.01 21.60
CA ILE A 150 0.45 9.44 21.69
C ILE A 150 0.34 8.56 22.93
N MET A 151 1.32 7.67 23.17
CA MET A 151 1.31 6.71 24.27
C MET A 151 1.54 7.35 25.66
N LEU A 152 1.93 8.60 25.73
CA LEU A 152 1.96 9.34 27.01
C LEU A 152 0.56 9.54 27.60
N LYS A 153 -0.47 9.62 26.74
CA LYS A 153 -1.85 9.93 27.17
C LYS A 153 -2.86 8.83 26.85
N TYR A 154 -2.57 7.99 25.87
CA TYR A 154 -3.50 7.00 25.31
C TYR A 154 -2.91 5.60 25.33
N PRO A 155 -3.73 4.55 25.32
CA PRO A 155 -3.28 3.17 25.24
C PRO A 155 -2.67 2.88 23.86
N TRP A 156 -1.91 1.78 23.74
CA TRP A 156 -1.20 1.40 22.51
C TRP A 156 -2.10 1.23 21.28
N GLN A 157 -3.37 0.87 21.46
CA GLN A 157 -4.37 0.77 20.39
C GLN A 157 -4.51 2.09 19.61
N SER A 158 -4.24 3.23 20.27
CA SER A 158 -4.29 4.56 19.66
C SER A 158 -3.30 4.73 18.51
N LEU A 159 -2.20 3.97 18.52
CA LEU A 159 -1.24 3.96 17.42
C LEU A 159 -1.91 3.44 16.15
N PHE A 160 -2.68 2.37 16.27
CA PHE A 160 -3.41 1.77 15.14
C PHE A 160 -4.60 2.63 14.72
N TYR A 161 -5.28 3.32 15.64
CA TYR A 161 -6.31 4.31 15.29
C TYR A 161 -5.70 5.49 14.52
N THR A 162 -4.51 5.93 14.88
CA THR A 162 -3.79 6.97 14.12
C THR A 162 -3.43 6.47 12.71
N MET A 163 -2.92 5.25 12.57
CA MET A 163 -2.65 4.63 11.27
C MET A 163 -3.93 4.46 10.44
N MET A 164 -5.04 4.06 11.07
CA MET A 164 -6.35 4.00 10.44
C MET A 164 -6.78 5.38 9.91
N GLY A 165 -6.63 6.43 10.71
CA GLY A 165 -6.89 7.82 10.30
C GLY A 165 -6.05 8.26 9.11
N MET A 166 -4.75 7.91 9.10
CA MET A 166 -3.87 8.15 7.95
C MET A 166 -4.36 7.39 6.71
N GLY A 167 -4.75 6.13 6.86
CA GLY A 167 -5.33 5.33 5.78
C GLY A 167 -6.60 5.96 5.21
N VAL A 168 -7.50 6.46 6.08
CA VAL A 168 -8.72 7.19 5.67
C VAL A 168 -8.36 8.45 4.88
N ALA A 169 -7.41 9.25 5.36
CA ALA A 169 -6.96 10.44 4.65
C ALA A 169 -6.41 10.11 3.26
N VAL A 170 -5.59 9.06 3.15
CA VAL A 170 -5.04 8.58 1.87
C VAL A 170 -6.13 8.02 0.95
N CYS A 171 -7.11 7.30 1.50
CA CYS A 171 -8.26 6.81 0.75
C CYS A 171 -9.09 7.98 0.17
N LEU A 172 -9.41 8.98 0.98
CA LEU A 172 -10.13 10.18 0.54
C LEU A 172 -9.36 10.95 -0.53
N LEU A 173 -8.05 11.16 -0.33
CA LEU A 173 -7.18 11.75 -1.36
C LEU A 173 -7.22 10.95 -2.66
N SER A 174 -7.18 9.62 -2.58
CA SER A 174 -7.24 8.75 -3.75
C SER A 174 -8.60 8.82 -4.46
N VAL A 175 -9.69 8.92 -3.72
CA VAL A 175 -11.05 9.03 -4.30
C VAL A 175 -11.25 10.40 -4.98
N PHE A 176 -10.94 11.49 -4.28
CA PHE A 176 -11.32 12.84 -4.72
C PHE A 176 -10.25 13.55 -5.56
N VAL A 177 -8.97 13.27 -5.33
CA VAL A 177 -7.86 14.01 -5.93
C VAL A 177 -7.17 13.20 -7.03
N LEU A 178 -7.02 11.86 -6.86
CA LEU A 178 -6.37 11.03 -7.83
C LEU A 178 -7.26 10.81 -9.06
N ARG A 179 -6.77 11.24 -10.22
CA ARG A 179 -7.35 10.88 -11.51
C ARG A 179 -6.68 9.62 -12.05
N GLU A 180 -7.44 8.81 -12.80
CA GLU A 180 -6.87 7.63 -13.45
C GLU A 180 -5.74 8.03 -14.40
N SER A 181 -4.59 7.34 -14.27
CA SER A 181 -3.38 7.62 -15.04
C SER A 181 -2.91 6.44 -15.87
N ARG A 182 -3.86 5.63 -16.40
CA ARG A 182 -3.49 4.49 -17.27
C ARG A 182 -2.69 4.96 -18.47
N PRO A 183 -1.56 4.30 -18.80
CA PRO A 183 -0.88 4.54 -20.06
C PRO A 183 -1.80 4.15 -21.23
N ALA A 184 -2.04 5.06 -22.16
CA ALA A 184 -2.83 4.82 -23.36
C ALA A 184 -2.31 3.62 -24.19
N THR A 185 -1.01 3.35 -24.10
CA THR A 185 -0.33 2.24 -24.76
C THR A 185 -0.84 0.86 -24.32
N PHE A 186 -1.26 0.70 -23.06
CA PHE A 186 -1.77 -0.57 -22.55
C PHE A 186 -3.14 -0.91 -23.15
N MET A 187 -4.02 0.08 -23.29
CA MET A 187 -5.32 -0.08 -23.92
C MET A 187 -5.17 -0.45 -25.41
N ALA A 188 -4.26 0.20 -26.12
CA ALA A 188 -3.97 -0.11 -27.52
C ALA A 188 -3.38 -1.53 -27.72
N THR A 189 -2.56 -2.01 -26.78
CA THR A 189 -2.00 -3.38 -26.83
C THR A 189 -3.04 -4.44 -26.51
N MET A 190 -3.95 -4.19 -25.56
CA MET A 190 -5.06 -5.10 -25.24
C MET A 190 -6.05 -5.20 -26.42
N GLU A 191 -6.40 -4.06 -27.03
CA GLU A 191 -7.27 -4.00 -28.19
C GLU A 191 -6.65 -4.75 -29.39
N LYS A 192 -5.33 -4.60 -29.61
CA LYS A 192 -4.59 -5.29 -30.64
C LYS A 192 -4.51 -6.81 -30.39
N ASN A 193 -4.32 -7.25 -29.15
CA ASN A 193 -4.31 -8.67 -28.79
C ASN A 193 -5.70 -9.30 -28.92
N HIS A 194 -6.76 -8.61 -28.49
CA HIS A 194 -8.14 -9.06 -28.68
C HIS A 194 -8.51 -9.20 -30.16
N THR A 195 -8.06 -8.26 -30.98
CA THR A 195 -8.29 -8.30 -32.44
C THR A 195 -7.51 -9.47 -33.07
N THR A 196 -6.28 -9.71 -32.63
CA THR A 196 -5.44 -10.82 -33.13
C THR A 196 -6.01 -12.18 -32.72
N GLU A 197 -6.44 -12.35 -31.46
CA GLU A 197 -7.10 -13.59 -30.99
C GLU A 197 -8.42 -13.86 -31.75
N SER A 198 -9.21 -12.83 -32.03
CA SER A 198 -10.46 -12.95 -32.77
C SER A 198 -10.22 -13.35 -34.24
N LEU A 199 -9.15 -12.85 -34.84
CA LEU A 199 -8.74 -13.21 -36.20
C LEU A 199 -8.20 -14.64 -36.27
N VAL A 200 -7.38 -15.06 -35.31
CA VAL A 200 -6.88 -16.44 -35.22
C VAL A 200 -8.02 -17.43 -35.00
N ASN A 201 -8.95 -17.14 -34.09
CA ASN A 201 -10.13 -18.00 -33.89
C ASN A 201 -11.02 -18.08 -35.13
N ARG A 202 -11.25 -16.97 -35.84
CA ARG A 202 -11.98 -16.99 -37.11
C ARG A 202 -11.27 -17.81 -38.18
N PHE A 203 -9.94 -17.72 -38.24
CA PHE A 203 -9.15 -18.49 -39.21
C PHE A 203 -9.17 -20.00 -38.91
N PHE A 204 -9.11 -20.40 -37.63
CA PHE A 204 -9.24 -21.80 -37.21
C PHE A 204 -10.65 -22.36 -37.51
N LEU A 205 -11.69 -21.59 -37.16
CA LEU A 205 -13.07 -22.02 -37.40
C LEU A 205 -13.41 -22.15 -38.89
N SER A 206 -12.86 -21.28 -39.74
CA SER A 206 -13.05 -21.38 -41.20
C SER A 206 -12.34 -22.57 -41.82
N ARG A 207 -11.28 -23.10 -41.20
CA ARG A 207 -10.57 -24.32 -41.66
C ARG A 207 -11.18 -25.62 -41.16
N LEU A 208 -11.99 -25.58 -40.08
CA LEU A 208 -12.71 -26.74 -39.54
C LEU A 208 -14.07 -26.94 -40.18
N ALA A 209 -14.54 -26.00 -41.01
CA ALA A 209 -15.83 -26.05 -41.72
C ALA A 209 -15.72 -26.52 -43.19
N ILE A 210 -14.55 -27.01 -43.61
CA ILE A 210 -14.29 -27.68 -44.88
C ILE A 210 -13.92 -29.13 -44.60
#